data_8e4821bc9170d36b8f238ffbd7211008
#
_entry.id   8e4821bc9170d36b8f238ffbd7211008
#
_cell.length_a   1.000
_cell.length_b   1.000
_cell.length_c   1.000
_cell.angle_alpha   90.00
_cell.angle_beta   90.00
_cell.angle_gamma   90.00
#
_symmetry.space_group_name_H-M   'P 1'
#
loop_
_entity.id
_entity.type
_entity.pdbx_description
1 polymer ?
#
loop_
_entity_poly.entity_id
_entity_poly.type
_entity_poly.pdbx_seq_one_letter_code
_entity_poly.pdbx_strand_id
1 'polypeptide(L)'
;MIKYSNIKMPPEHTINDIAAFIGKKLRTSQPDQSRLKIIKKSVDARHKDDIHFVYTVAFACENENAVLKKNSGNKNISSYKEIPYSLPQRAKLSKRPVVVGFGPAGMFAALYLAQCGVRPIVLERGLDVDSRKEKVRTFWEKGILDTECNVQFGEGGAGTFSDGKLNTGVNNPLSKTVFEEFVRHGAPEEIMYEAKPHIGTDKLSETVKNIRKNIISLGGEVIFGAKFCGYDTENGRIKAISYIKNDTEITIETDNVILAIGHSARDVFYMLKTRNVTMQPKNFSVGVRIEHKQSDLDRSMYGEMSGHPSLPAADYKLSVHDKNGRGIYTFCMCPGGVVTASSSEENTVVTNGMSYYARNGENANSAVLVGITPDDFENDDITAGIEFQRKIEKAAFKAAGANYSAPVCLVGDFLSKRTSEKFCSVTPSYPIGTTFVPPDEYLPDFVCDALRYALPQFAEKISCFGSPDAVMTGPETRSSSPVRIVRDETLSSVSVKGLYPCGEGAGYAGGIVTAAMDGLKCAMAVVGRNNRST
;
A
#
# COMPACT_ATOMS: atom_id res chain seq x y z
N MET A 1 -31.71 13.02 1.98
CA MET A 1 -30.93 13.63 0.90
C MET A 1 -31.10 12.85 -0.42
N ILE A 2 -30.87 13.49 -1.54
CA ILE A 2 -30.85 12.87 -2.87
C ILE A 2 -29.42 12.63 -3.28
N LYS A 3 -29.11 11.44 -3.79
CA LYS A 3 -27.83 11.13 -4.45
C LYS A 3 -28.01 11.27 -5.96
N TYR A 4 -27.12 12.03 -6.60
CA TYR A 4 -27.05 12.15 -8.05
C TYR A 4 -25.68 11.75 -8.55
N SER A 5 -25.61 10.74 -9.38
CA SER A 5 -24.39 10.14 -9.92
C SER A 5 -24.18 10.54 -11.38
N ASN A 6 -22.91 10.38 -11.86
CA ASN A 6 -22.54 10.61 -13.24
C ASN A 6 -22.77 12.06 -13.72
N ILE A 7 -22.50 13.03 -12.86
CA ILE A 7 -22.51 14.44 -13.21
C ILE A 7 -21.17 14.77 -13.86
N LYS A 8 -21.17 15.16 -15.12
CA LYS A 8 -19.99 15.55 -15.89
C LYS A 8 -19.79 17.06 -15.82
N MET A 9 -18.55 17.48 -15.51
CA MET A 9 -18.17 18.89 -15.40
C MET A 9 -16.84 19.12 -16.13
N PRO A 10 -16.67 20.26 -16.83
CA PRO A 10 -15.40 20.61 -17.48
C PRO A 10 -14.29 20.83 -16.44
N PRO A 11 -13.01 20.85 -16.83
CA PRO A 11 -11.90 21.03 -15.90
C PRO A 11 -11.96 22.31 -15.05
N GLU A 12 -12.47 23.41 -15.56
CA GLU A 12 -12.51 24.73 -14.92
C GLU A 12 -13.73 24.96 -14.04
N HIS A 13 -14.52 23.93 -13.74
CA HIS A 13 -15.74 24.07 -12.96
C HIS A 13 -15.47 24.35 -11.47
N THR A 14 -16.47 24.92 -10.82
CA THR A 14 -16.56 25.15 -9.38
C THR A 14 -17.65 24.28 -8.75
N ILE A 15 -17.68 24.23 -7.43
CA ILE A 15 -18.78 23.55 -6.69
C ILE A 15 -20.15 24.21 -6.98
N ASN A 16 -20.15 25.54 -7.25
CA ASN A 16 -21.34 26.27 -7.63
C ASN A 16 -21.91 25.81 -8.97
N ASP A 17 -21.06 25.49 -9.93
CA ASP A 17 -21.46 24.99 -11.23
C ASP A 17 -22.14 23.61 -11.11
N ILE A 18 -21.65 22.76 -10.19
CA ILE A 18 -22.31 21.48 -9.87
C ILE A 18 -23.71 21.72 -9.30
N ALA A 19 -23.85 22.66 -8.35
CA ALA A 19 -25.12 23.00 -7.75
C ALA A 19 -26.11 23.59 -8.78
N ALA A 20 -25.64 24.50 -9.65
CA ALA A 20 -26.42 25.09 -10.73
C ALA A 20 -26.89 24.03 -11.75
N PHE A 21 -25.99 23.12 -12.14
CA PHE A 21 -26.31 21.97 -13.01
C PHE A 21 -27.44 21.13 -12.43
N ILE A 22 -27.36 20.80 -11.12
CA ILE A 22 -28.38 20.00 -10.42
C ILE A 22 -29.72 20.72 -10.45
N GLY A 23 -29.77 21.99 -10.06
CA GLY A 23 -31.00 22.80 -10.04
C GLY A 23 -31.66 22.84 -11.43
N LYS A 24 -30.91 23.13 -12.47
CA LYS A 24 -31.38 23.16 -13.86
C LYS A 24 -31.88 21.77 -14.32
N LYS A 25 -31.10 20.71 -14.08
CA LYS A 25 -31.39 19.36 -14.57
C LYS A 25 -32.61 18.74 -13.90
N LEU A 26 -32.76 18.94 -12.59
CA LEU A 26 -33.88 18.40 -11.81
C LEU A 26 -35.09 19.34 -11.74
N ARG A 27 -34.93 20.55 -12.27
CA ARG A 27 -35.98 21.62 -12.20
C ARG A 27 -36.41 21.89 -10.74
N THR A 28 -35.39 22.11 -9.89
CA THR A 28 -35.54 22.47 -8.48
C THR A 28 -34.81 23.78 -8.21
N SER A 29 -34.94 24.34 -7.00
CA SER A 29 -34.05 25.37 -6.50
C SER A 29 -32.61 24.84 -6.53
N GLN A 30 -31.64 25.70 -6.79
CA GLN A 30 -30.20 25.32 -6.73
C GLN A 30 -29.89 24.87 -5.30
N PRO A 31 -29.31 23.67 -5.12
CA PRO A 31 -28.88 23.23 -3.81
C PRO A 31 -27.89 24.19 -3.16
N ASP A 32 -28.03 24.37 -1.85
CA ASP A 32 -27.04 25.11 -1.06
C ASP A 32 -25.69 24.39 -1.10
N GLN A 33 -24.65 25.10 -1.55
CA GLN A 33 -23.29 24.56 -1.69
C GLN A 33 -22.74 24.01 -0.36
N SER A 34 -23.04 24.66 0.76
CA SER A 34 -22.60 24.24 2.10
C SER A 34 -23.21 22.90 2.53
N ARG A 35 -24.31 22.47 1.89
CA ARG A 35 -25.00 21.20 2.13
C ARG A 35 -24.85 20.20 1.00
N LEU A 36 -24.02 20.53 -0.01
CA LEU A 36 -23.69 19.62 -1.09
C LEU A 36 -22.49 18.78 -0.70
N LYS A 37 -22.69 17.47 -0.54
CA LYS A 37 -21.65 16.51 -0.19
C LYS A 37 -21.15 15.79 -1.43
N ILE A 38 -19.86 15.88 -1.71
CA ILE A 38 -19.21 15.06 -2.74
C ILE A 38 -19.07 13.63 -2.18
N ILE A 39 -19.61 12.65 -2.90
CA ILE A 39 -19.54 11.22 -2.57
C ILE A 39 -18.46 10.53 -3.38
N LYS A 40 -18.27 10.98 -4.63
CA LYS A 40 -17.22 10.47 -5.52
C LYS A 40 -16.83 11.55 -6.51
N LYS A 41 -15.53 11.65 -6.78
CA LYS A 41 -14.93 12.48 -7.83
C LYS A 41 -13.92 11.65 -8.60
N SER A 42 -13.95 11.71 -9.92
CA SER A 42 -12.98 11.05 -10.80
C SER A 42 -12.75 11.89 -12.05
N VAL A 43 -11.58 11.73 -12.65
CA VAL A 43 -11.27 12.27 -13.98
C VAL A 43 -11.61 11.21 -15.02
N ASP A 44 -12.32 11.60 -16.08
CA ASP A 44 -12.50 10.81 -17.29
C ASP A 44 -11.67 11.43 -18.41
N ALA A 45 -10.53 10.83 -18.72
CA ALA A 45 -9.60 11.24 -19.78
C ALA A 45 -9.45 10.15 -20.85
N ARG A 46 -10.46 9.27 -21.02
CA ARG A 46 -10.44 8.25 -22.07
C ARG A 46 -10.41 8.84 -23.48
N HIS A 47 -10.96 10.03 -23.64
CA HIS A 47 -10.91 10.85 -24.86
C HIS A 47 -10.17 12.14 -24.53
N LYS A 48 -9.00 12.33 -25.14
CA LYS A 48 -8.11 13.46 -24.83
C LYS A 48 -8.72 14.81 -25.22
N ASP A 49 -9.64 14.81 -26.19
CA ASP A 49 -10.36 16.00 -26.65
C ASP A 49 -11.61 16.32 -25.81
N ASP A 50 -12.00 15.43 -24.88
CA ASP A 50 -13.19 15.59 -24.02
C ASP A 50 -12.88 15.12 -22.60
N ILE A 51 -11.88 15.75 -21.96
CA ILE A 51 -11.54 15.48 -20.57
C ILE A 51 -12.54 16.19 -19.65
N HIS A 52 -13.12 15.45 -18.72
CA HIS A 52 -14.06 15.99 -17.76
C HIS A 52 -13.99 15.28 -16.40
N PHE A 53 -14.43 15.99 -15.37
CA PHE A 53 -14.66 15.38 -14.07
C PHE A 53 -16.03 14.71 -14.00
N VAL A 54 -16.09 13.58 -13.32
CA VAL A 54 -17.33 12.85 -13.08
C VAL A 54 -17.59 12.79 -11.59
N TYR A 55 -18.73 13.36 -11.18
CA TYR A 55 -19.14 13.44 -9.79
C TYR A 55 -20.31 12.53 -9.45
N THR A 56 -20.31 12.05 -8.22
CA THR A 56 -21.51 11.63 -7.49
C THR A 56 -21.62 12.53 -6.28
N VAL A 57 -22.79 13.15 -6.10
CA VAL A 57 -23.04 14.05 -4.97
C VAL A 57 -24.29 13.66 -4.20
N ALA A 58 -24.36 14.05 -2.93
CA ALA A 58 -25.58 14.01 -2.13
C ALA A 58 -25.95 15.43 -1.69
N PHE A 59 -27.22 15.78 -1.78
CA PHE A 59 -27.72 17.11 -1.44
C PHE A 59 -29.13 17.02 -0.85
N ALA A 60 -29.50 18.02 -0.07
CA ALA A 60 -30.87 18.24 0.39
C ALA A 60 -31.55 19.24 -0.55
N CYS A 61 -32.86 19.06 -0.78
CA CYS A 61 -33.71 20.03 -1.47
C CYS A 61 -35.10 20.01 -0.89
N GLU A 62 -35.88 21.04 -1.16
CA GLU A 62 -37.29 21.05 -0.86
C GLU A 62 -38.02 19.94 -1.63
N ASN A 63 -38.95 19.25 -1.00
CA ASN A 63 -39.75 18.19 -1.62
C ASN A 63 -38.94 17.01 -2.20
N GLU A 64 -37.92 16.52 -1.48
CA GLU A 64 -37.08 15.37 -1.89
C GLU A 64 -37.90 14.21 -2.48
N ASN A 65 -39.02 13.84 -1.83
CA ASN A 65 -39.88 12.75 -2.28
C ASN A 65 -40.49 12.99 -3.67
N ALA A 66 -40.91 14.23 -3.96
CA ALA A 66 -41.43 14.59 -5.28
C ALA A 66 -40.37 14.51 -6.36
N VAL A 67 -39.15 14.98 -6.06
CA VAL A 67 -38.01 14.87 -6.97
C VAL A 67 -37.64 13.41 -7.25
N LEU A 68 -37.56 12.57 -6.23
CA LEU A 68 -37.31 11.14 -6.36
C LEU A 68 -38.40 10.43 -7.18
N LYS A 69 -39.66 10.71 -6.90
CA LYS A 69 -40.79 10.13 -7.64
C LYS A 69 -40.76 10.52 -9.14
N LYS A 70 -40.50 11.81 -9.44
CA LYS A 70 -40.42 12.33 -10.80
C LYS A 70 -39.25 11.70 -11.59
N ASN A 71 -38.18 11.32 -10.91
CA ASN A 71 -36.97 10.75 -11.50
C ASN A 71 -36.82 9.24 -11.23
N SER A 72 -37.88 8.53 -10.91
CA SER A 72 -37.85 7.09 -10.54
C SER A 72 -37.29 6.18 -11.61
N GLY A 73 -37.34 6.59 -12.90
CA GLY A 73 -36.72 5.86 -14.02
C GLY A 73 -35.24 6.20 -14.27
N ASN A 74 -34.69 7.19 -13.55
CA ASN A 74 -33.30 7.61 -13.74
C ASN A 74 -32.38 6.87 -12.76
N LYS A 75 -31.59 5.93 -13.28
CA LYS A 75 -30.62 5.11 -12.48
C LYS A 75 -29.54 5.94 -11.77
N ASN A 76 -29.31 7.19 -12.20
CA ASN A 76 -28.33 8.07 -11.56
C ASN A 76 -28.88 8.82 -10.34
N ILE A 77 -30.19 8.74 -10.06
CA ILE A 77 -30.84 9.45 -8.96
C ILE A 77 -31.43 8.45 -7.98
N SER A 78 -31.09 8.58 -6.71
CA SER A 78 -31.60 7.71 -5.64
C SER A 78 -31.63 8.42 -4.31
N SER A 79 -32.35 7.88 -3.34
CA SER A 79 -32.25 8.31 -1.95
C SER A 79 -30.86 8.08 -1.39
N TYR A 80 -30.40 8.98 -0.52
CA TYR A 80 -29.13 8.87 0.21
C TYR A 80 -29.36 9.09 1.70
N LYS A 81 -28.87 8.15 2.48
CA LYS A 81 -28.81 8.26 3.93
C LYS A 81 -27.34 8.15 4.36
N GLU A 82 -26.85 9.16 5.03
CA GLU A 82 -25.52 9.10 5.61
C GLU A 82 -25.52 8.14 6.80
N ILE A 83 -24.55 7.23 6.81
CA ILE A 83 -24.30 6.37 7.96
C ILE A 83 -23.23 7.07 8.79
N PRO A 84 -23.55 7.58 9.98
CA PRO A 84 -22.58 8.24 10.83
C PRO A 84 -21.52 7.25 11.32
N TYR A 85 -20.31 7.73 11.50
CA TYR A 85 -19.27 6.96 12.18
C TYR A 85 -19.72 6.62 13.60
N SER A 86 -19.46 5.39 14.01
CA SER A 86 -19.76 4.93 15.37
C SER A 86 -18.55 4.22 15.97
N LEU A 87 -18.22 4.57 17.20
CA LEU A 87 -17.19 3.84 17.96
C LEU A 87 -17.66 2.40 18.24
N PRO A 88 -16.75 1.44 18.29
CA PRO A 88 -17.09 0.08 18.65
C PRO A 88 -17.55 0.01 20.12
N GLN A 89 -18.40 -0.96 20.42
CA GLN A 89 -18.86 -1.18 21.79
C GLN A 89 -17.68 -1.65 22.68
N ARG A 90 -17.76 -1.37 23.96
CA ARG A 90 -16.80 -1.83 24.96
C ARG A 90 -16.71 -3.35 25.02
N ALA A 91 -15.51 -3.87 25.25
CA ALA A 91 -15.23 -5.29 25.46
C ALA A 91 -14.36 -5.49 26.70
N LYS A 92 -14.37 -6.71 27.26
CA LYS A 92 -13.51 -7.09 28.38
C LYS A 92 -12.77 -8.37 28.00
N LEU A 93 -11.45 -8.39 28.24
CA LEU A 93 -10.58 -9.56 28.11
C LEU A 93 -9.91 -9.83 29.45
N SER A 94 -9.54 -11.08 29.71
CA SER A 94 -8.84 -11.49 30.93
C SER A 94 -7.41 -10.92 30.99
N LYS A 95 -6.73 -10.94 29.84
CA LYS A 95 -5.39 -10.40 29.65
C LYS A 95 -5.39 -9.34 28.55
N ARG A 96 -4.40 -8.44 28.58
CA ARG A 96 -4.17 -7.47 27.51
C ARG A 96 -3.75 -8.20 26.24
N PRO A 97 -4.40 -7.98 25.08
CA PRO A 97 -3.96 -8.54 23.82
C PRO A 97 -2.67 -7.87 23.35
N VAL A 98 -1.82 -8.64 22.68
CA VAL A 98 -0.59 -8.13 22.07
C VAL A 98 -0.75 -8.04 20.57
N VAL A 99 -0.30 -6.94 19.99
CA VAL A 99 -0.22 -6.71 18.54
C VAL A 99 1.25 -6.64 18.16
N VAL A 100 1.71 -7.51 17.29
CA VAL A 100 3.10 -7.57 16.82
C VAL A 100 3.19 -6.91 15.45
N GLY A 101 3.92 -5.80 15.37
CA GLY A 101 4.05 -4.93 14.21
C GLY A 101 3.08 -3.74 14.23
N PHE A 102 3.58 -2.56 13.82
CA PHE A 102 2.82 -1.31 13.79
C PHE A 102 2.69 -0.72 12.38
N GLY A 103 2.62 -1.60 11.37
CA GLY A 103 2.15 -1.29 10.03
C GLY A 103 0.63 -1.13 9.98
N PRO A 104 0.01 -0.92 8.79
CA PRO A 104 -1.42 -0.65 8.68
C PRO A 104 -2.31 -1.70 9.36
N ALA A 105 -1.98 -2.99 9.26
CA ALA A 105 -2.75 -4.06 9.92
C ALA A 105 -2.70 -3.95 11.44
N GLY A 106 -1.49 -3.87 12.02
CA GLY A 106 -1.32 -3.78 13.47
C GLY A 106 -1.84 -2.47 14.06
N MET A 107 -1.63 -1.37 13.34
CA MET A 107 -2.11 -0.04 13.76
C MET A 107 -3.64 0.01 13.87
N PHE A 108 -4.37 -0.48 12.86
CA PHE A 108 -5.83 -0.51 12.88
C PHE A 108 -6.39 -1.55 13.85
N ALA A 109 -5.68 -2.67 14.02
CA ALA A 109 -6.05 -3.65 15.06
C ALA A 109 -5.92 -3.03 16.46
N ALA A 110 -4.80 -2.37 16.76
CA ALA A 110 -4.55 -1.73 18.04
C ALA A 110 -5.53 -0.57 18.31
N LEU A 111 -5.80 0.27 17.30
CA LEU A 111 -6.77 1.35 17.39
C LEU A 111 -8.17 0.82 17.76
N TYR A 112 -8.65 -0.19 17.05
CA TYR A 112 -9.96 -0.80 17.32
C TYR A 112 -10.03 -1.40 18.73
N LEU A 113 -9.01 -2.16 19.16
CA LEU A 113 -8.93 -2.71 20.51
C LEU A 113 -8.92 -1.62 21.58
N ALA A 114 -8.18 -0.54 21.37
CA ALA A 114 -8.13 0.60 22.28
C ALA A 114 -9.50 1.30 22.38
N GLN A 115 -10.18 1.51 21.25
CA GLN A 115 -11.55 2.04 21.18
C GLN A 115 -12.56 1.13 21.90
N CYS A 116 -12.36 -0.19 21.89
CA CYS A 116 -13.13 -1.15 22.70
C CYS A 116 -12.80 -1.08 24.21
N GLY A 117 -11.79 -0.31 24.64
CA GLY A 117 -11.36 -0.21 26.03
C GLY A 117 -10.50 -1.37 26.52
N VAL A 118 -9.93 -2.17 25.61
CA VAL A 118 -9.18 -3.40 25.94
C VAL A 118 -7.71 -3.14 26.28
N ARG A 119 -7.18 -1.95 25.96
CA ARG A 119 -5.80 -1.50 26.26
C ARG A 119 -4.72 -2.43 25.68
N PRO A 120 -4.59 -2.54 24.33
CA PRO A 120 -3.61 -3.43 23.70
C PRO A 120 -2.17 -3.02 24.02
N ILE A 121 -1.24 -3.96 23.94
CA ILE A 121 0.20 -3.74 23.90
C ILE A 121 0.66 -3.95 22.46
N VAL A 122 1.30 -2.96 21.87
CA VAL A 122 1.86 -3.04 20.52
C VAL A 122 3.38 -3.15 20.62
N LEU A 123 3.95 -4.14 19.92
CA LEU A 123 5.39 -4.32 19.75
C LEU A 123 5.78 -3.95 18.34
N GLU A 124 6.64 -2.95 18.17
CA GLU A 124 7.24 -2.57 16.89
C GLU A 124 8.76 -2.69 16.99
N ARG A 125 9.38 -3.45 16.04
CA ARG A 125 10.83 -3.67 16.05
C ARG A 125 11.62 -2.41 15.73
N GLY A 126 11.10 -1.58 14.82
CA GLY A 126 11.71 -0.29 14.49
C GLY A 126 11.33 0.81 15.47
N LEU A 127 11.66 2.02 15.11
CA LEU A 127 11.44 3.22 15.92
C LEU A 127 10.16 3.96 15.52
N ASP A 128 9.80 4.96 16.32
CA ASP A 128 8.75 5.92 15.97
C ASP A 128 9.08 6.67 14.67
N VAL A 129 8.06 7.25 14.04
CA VAL A 129 8.19 7.81 12.68
C VAL A 129 9.23 8.92 12.55
N ASP A 130 9.45 9.72 13.60
CA ASP A 130 10.43 10.81 13.56
C ASP A 130 11.86 10.24 13.63
N SER A 131 12.14 9.37 14.59
CA SER A 131 13.43 8.66 14.72
C SER A 131 13.72 7.76 13.52
N ARG A 132 12.68 7.12 12.96
CA ARG A 132 12.77 6.29 11.77
C ARG A 132 13.19 7.09 10.53
N LYS A 133 12.65 8.30 10.34
CA LYS A 133 13.06 9.19 9.23
C LYS A 133 14.56 9.48 9.26
N GLU A 134 15.14 9.69 10.45
CA GLU A 134 16.58 9.91 10.61
C GLU A 134 17.40 8.66 10.21
N LYS A 135 16.96 7.46 10.61
CA LYS A 135 17.60 6.20 10.22
C LYS A 135 17.55 5.98 8.71
N VAL A 136 16.39 6.20 8.10
CA VAL A 136 16.22 6.10 6.64
C VAL A 136 17.06 7.13 5.91
N ARG A 137 17.12 8.38 6.38
CA ARG A 137 17.98 9.42 5.81
C ARG A 137 19.45 9.05 5.91
N THR A 138 19.91 8.53 7.05
CA THR A 138 21.28 8.06 7.23
C THR A 138 21.63 6.95 6.24
N PHE A 139 20.71 6.02 5.99
CA PHE A 139 20.90 4.97 4.98
C PHE A 139 20.99 5.57 3.57
N TRP A 140 20.10 6.48 3.21
CA TRP A 140 20.07 7.06 1.87
C TRP A 140 21.25 7.99 1.57
N GLU A 141 21.73 8.72 2.57
CA GLU A 141 22.87 9.64 2.39
C GLU A 141 24.23 8.98 2.57
N LYS A 142 24.35 7.95 3.42
CA LYS A 142 25.64 7.40 3.84
C LYS A 142 25.80 5.89 3.57
N GLY A 143 24.77 5.20 3.08
CA GLY A 143 24.81 3.75 2.89
C GLY A 143 24.84 2.95 4.20
N ILE A 144 24.52 3.55 5.36
CA ILE A 144 24.53 2.89 6.66
C ILE A 144 23.13 2.36 6.97
N LEU A 145 22.92 1.07 6.75
CA LEU A 145 21.65 0.40 6.97
C LEU A 145 21.46 0.02 8.44
N ASP A 146 20.31 0.38 9.01
CA ASP A 146 19.81 -0.19 10.27
C ASP A 146 18.82 -1.31 9.93
N THR A 147 19.18 -2.57 10.22
CA THR A 147 18.35 -3.74 9.85
C THR A 147 17.07 -3.85 10.65
N GLU A 148 16.96 -3.19 11.78
CA GLU A 148 15.76 -3.19 12.62
C GLU A 148 14.88 -1.93 12.42
N CYS A 149 15.43 -0.85 11.82
CA CYS A 149 14.71 0.40 11.59
C CYS A 149 15.05 1.01 10.21
N ASN A 150 14.16 0.82 9.23
CA ASN A 150 14.40 1.18 7.84
C ASN A 150 13.06 1.43 7.08
N VAL A 151 13.06 1.40 5.75
CA VAL A 151 11.84 1.58 4.93
C VAL A 151 10.80 0.47 5.15
N GLN A 152 11.20 -0.72 5.62
CA GLN A 152 10.29 -1.84 5.88
C GLN A 152 9.80 -1.87 7.33
N PHE A 153 10.64 -1.52 8.29
CA PHE A 153 10.39 -1.64 9.73
C PHE A 153 10.34 -0.28 10.42
N GLY A 154 9.41 -0.14 11.35
CA GLY A 154 9.13 1.05 12.13
C GLY A 154 7.68 1.49 12.03
N GLU A 155 7.32 2.53 12.77
CA GLU A 155 5.97 3.07 12.86
C GLU A 155 5.33 3.32 11.49
N GLY A 156 4.14 2.76 11.27
CA GLY A 156 3.38 2.82 10.01
C GLY A 156 3.80 1.80 8.96
N GLY A 157 4.85 0.98 9.22
CA GLY A 157 5.34 -0.06 8.30
C GLY A 157 5.86 0.50 6.98
N ALA A 158 6.01 -0.34 5.96
CA ALA A 158 6.48 0.06 4.63
C ALA A 158 5.59 1.12 3.96
N GLY A 159 4.30 1.18 4.32
CA GLY A 159 3.36 2.16 3.79
C GLY A 159 3.73 3.62 4.05
N THR A 160 4.46 3.91 5.13
CA THR A 160 4.90 5.29 5.47
C THR A 160 5.83 5.88 4.42
N PHE A 161 6.66 5.07 3.77
CA PHE A 161 7.58 5.48 2.69
C PHE A 161 7.06 5.02 1.33
N SER A 162 5.81 5.36 1.01
CA SER A 162 5.16 5.03 -0.25
C SER A 162 4.35 6.23 -0.76
N ASP A 163 3.68 6.11 -1.89
CA ASP A 163 2.69 7.11 -2.36
C ASP A 163 1.46 7.20 -1.44
N GLY A 164 1.27 6.24 -0.53
CA GLY A 164 0.12 6.23 0.36
C GLY A 164 -1.20 5.98 -0.37
N LYS A 165 -1.19 5.20 -1.45
CA LYS A 165 -2.40 4.83 -2.19
C LYS A 165 -3.37 4.05 -1.32
N LEU A 166 -4.63 4.47 -1.37
CA LEU A 166 -5.72 3.85 -0.63
C LEU A 166 -6.69 3.09 -1.54
N ASN A 167 -6.29 2.87 -2.80
CA ASN A 167 -7.12 2.11 -3.74
C ASN A 167 -7.28 0.67 -3.26
N THR A 168 -8.51 0.19 -3.23
CA THR A 168 -8.83 -1.21 -2.98
C THR A 168 -9.73 -1.75 -4.07
N GLY A 169 -9.42 -2.95 -4.59
CA GLY A 169 -10.31 -3.67 -5.50
C GLY A 169 -11.47 -4.37 -4.78
N VAL A 170 -11.55 -4.24 -3.45
CA VAL A 170 -12.53 -4.93 -2.61
C VAL A 170 -13.63 -3.95 -2.20
N ASN A 171 -14.87 -4.27 -2.55
CA ASN A 171 -16.04 -3.53 -2.06
C ASN A 171 -16.44 -4.07 -0.68
N ASN A 172 -15.90 -3.48 0.38
CA ASN A 172 -16.16 -3.88 1.76
C ASN A 172 -16.44 -2.65 2.63
N PRO A 173 -17.53 -2.64 3.44
CA PRO A 173 -17.87 -1.52 4.31
C PRO A 173 -16.75 -1.06 5.24
N LEU A 174 -15.86 -1.95 5.68
CA LEU A 174 -14.71 -1.62 6.52
C LEU A 174 -13.73 -0.66 5.84
N SER A 175 -13.69 -0.59 4.50
CA SER A 175 -12.85 0.40 3.80
C SER A 175 -13.26 1.83 4.15
N LYS A 176 -14.56 2.10 4.29
CA LYS A 176 -15.06 3.40 4.73
C LYS A 176 -14.56 3.73 6.14
N THR A 177 -14.64 2.77 7.08
CA THR A 177 -14.11 2.94 8.44
C THR A 177 -12.62 3.28 8.43
N VAL A 178 -11.83 2.61 7.57
CA VAL A 178 -10.39 2.92 7.42
C VAL A 178 -10.18 4.35 6.95
N PHE A 179 -10.92 4.82 5.94
CA PHE A 179 -10.81 6.19 5.45
C PHE A 179 -11.25 7.22 6.51
N GLU A 180 -12.37 6.98 7.19
CA GLU A 180 -12.86 7.85 8.27
C GLU A 180 -11.83 7.97 9.41
N GLU A 181 -11.19 6.86 9.78
CA GLU A 181 -10.13 6.90 10.80
C GLU A 181 -8.90 7.65 10.31
N PHE A 182 -8.47 7.48 9.06
CA PHE A 182 -7.37 8.27 8.53
C PHE A 182 -7.68 9.77 8.56
N VAL A 183 -8.88 10.19 8.11
CA VAL A 183 -9.29 11.61 8.13
C VAL A 183 -9.37 12.14 9.57
N ARG A 184 -9.93 11.40 10.51
CA ARG A 184 -9.98 11.77 11.94
C ARG A 184 -8.61 11.99 12.56
N HIS A 185 -7.58 11.38 11.99
CA HIS A 185 -6.19 11.49 12.45
C HIS A 185 -5.33 12.40 11.56
N GLY A 186 -5.95 13.21 10.69
CA GLY A 186 -5.28 14.28 9.95
C GLY A 186 -4.92 13.95 8.50
N ALA A 187 -5.40 12.85 7.94
CA ALA A 187 -5.32 12.65 6.51
C ALA A 187 -6.24 13.63 5.75
N PRO A 188 -5.93 13.94 4.49
CA PRO A 188 -6.75 14.83 3.67
C PRO A 188 -8.19 14.30 3.52
N GLU A 189 -9.19 15.19 3.64
CA GLU A 189 -10.60 14.81 3.52
C GLU A 189 -10.96 14.27 2.13
N GLU A 190 -10.21 14.64 1.10
CA GLU A 190 -10.40 14.22 -0.28
C GLU A 190 -10.32 12.71 -0.46
N ILE A 191 -9.61 11.99 0.43
CA ILE A 191 -9.55 10.52 0.37
C ILE A 191 -10.92 9.85 0.52
N MET A 192 -11.90 10.56 1.11
CA MET A 192 -13.26 10.06 1.27
C MET A 192 -14.05 9.98 -0.03
N TYR A 193 -13.68 10.76 -1.05
CA TYR A 193 -14.46 10.87 -2.28
C TYR A 193 -13.64 10.76 -3.56
N GLU A 194 -12.32 10.92 -3.54
CA GLU A 194 -11.50 10.71 -4.73
C GLU A 194 -11.54 9.23 -5.18
N ALA A 195 -11.67 9.01 -6.50
CA ALA A 195 -11.71 7.65 -7.06
C ALA A 195 -10.36 6.93 -6.95
N LYS A 196 -9.27 7.70 -6.87
CA LYS A 196 -7.89 7.21 -6.67
C LYS A 196 -7.27 7.93 -5.47
N PRO A 197 -7.75 7.65 -4.25
CA PRO A 197 -7.30 8.36 -3.06
C PRO A 197 -5.86 8.02 -2.70
N HIS A 198 -5.11 9.03 -2.24
CA HIS A 198 -3.76 8.87 -1.71
C HIS A 198 -3.50 9.89 -0.59
N ILE A 199 -2.52 9.61 0.25
CA ILE A 199 -2.17 10.49 1.38
C ILE A 199 -0.81 11.16 1.15
N GLY A 200 0.13 10.49 0.46
CA GLY A 200 1.52 10.91 0.33
C GLY A 200 2.37 10.60 1.56
N THR A 201 3.65 10.36 1.37
CA THR A 201 4.57 9.95 2.45
C THR A 201 4.69 11.01 3.55
N ASP A 202 4.61 12.29 3.21
CA ASP A 202 4.66 13.44 4.11
C ASP A 202 3.48 13.46 5.09
N LYS A 203 2.26 13.47 4.57
CA LYS A 203 1.03 13.53 5.39
C LYS A 203 0.75 12.22 6.12
N LEU A 204 1.10 11.07 5.52
CA LEU A 204 0.90 9.77 6.15
C LEU A 204 1.73 9.63 7.44
N SER A 205 2.94 10.18 7.47
CA SER A 205 3.78 10.20 8.67
C SER A 205 3.09 10.86 9.87
N GLU A 206 2.44 12.01 9.67
CA GLU A 206 1.72 12.70 10.75
C GLU A 206 0.43 11.96 11.12
N THR A 207 -0.24 11.38 10.15
CA THR A 207 -1.47 10.60 10.38
C THR A 207 -1.20 9.38 11.26
N VAL A 208 -0.14 8.59 10.98
CA VAL A 208 0.24 7.44 11.82
C VAL A 208 0.63 7.86 13.23
N LYS A 209 1.38 8.94 13.37
CA LYS A 209 1.75 9.52 14.67
C LYS A 209 0.50 9.90 15.50
N ASN A 210 -0.50 10.48 14.87
CA ASN A 210 -1.74 10.85 15.54
C ASN A 210 -2.56 9.62 15.95
N ILE A 211 -2.61 8.56 15.11
CA ILE A 211 -3.23 7.29 15.48
C ILE A 211 -2.53 6.69 16.71
N ARG A 212 -1.19 6.66 16.76
CA ARG A 212 -0.43 6.22 17.95
C ARG A 212 -0.82 6.99 19.20
N LYS A 213 -0.84 8.33 19.11
CA LYS A 213 -1.23 9.20 20.25
C LYS A 213 -2.64 8.86 20.74
N ASN A 214 -3.57 8.59 19.83
CA ASN A 214 -4.92 8.20 20.18
C ASN A 214 -4.97 6.83 20.86
N ILE A 215 -4.27 5.82 20.35
CA ILE A 215 -4.16 4.50 20.99
C ILE A 215 -3.66 4.65 22.43
N ILE A 216 -2.62 5.45 22.65
CA ILE A 216 -2.03 5.69 23.99
C ILE A 216 -3.04 6.43 24.90
N SER A 217 -3.73 7.45 24.39
CA SER A 217 -4.74 8.20 25.15
C SER A 217 -5.91 7.33 25.62
N LEU A 218 -6.22 6.27 24.85
CA LEU A 218 -7.23 5.27 25.18
C LEU A 218 -6.72 4.16 26.11
N GLY A 219 -5.48 4.26 26.60
CA GLY A 219 -4.85 3.35 27.55
C GLY A 219 -4.12 2.17 26.90
N GLY A 220 -3.92 2.18 25.60
CA GLY A 220 -3.00 1.27 24.89
C GLY A 220 -1.54 1.64 25.15
N GLU A 221 -0.64 0.74 24.78
CA GLU A 221 0.80 0.92 24.90
C GLU A 221 1.49 0.57 23.58
N VAL A 222 2.46 1.38 23.15
CA VAL A 222 3.26 1.12 21.95
C VAL A 222 4.73 1.11 22.35
N ILE A 223 5.37 -0.04 22.16
CA ILE A 223 6.76 -0.28 22.53
C ILE A 223 7.59 -0.37 21.25
N PHE A 224 8.42 0.62 21.00
CA PHE A 224 9.38 0.67 19.91
C PHE A 224 10.71 0.02 20.29
N GLY A 225 11.49 -0.41 19.28
CA GLY A 225 12.71 -1.17 19.47
C GLY A 225 12.44 -2.54 20.11
N ALA A 226 11.24 -3.07 19.93
CA ALA A 226 10.76 -4.32 20.53
C ALA A 226 10.62 -5.40 19.46
N LYS A 227 11.68 -6.19 19.29
CA LYS A 227 11.76 -7.27 18.30
C LYS A 227 11.10 -8.53 18.83
N PHE A 228 9.94 -8.88 18.29
CA PHE A 228 9.28 -10.15 18.61
C PHE A 228 10.19 -11.34 18.28
N CYS A 229 10.45 -12.21 19.25
CA CYS A 229 11.36 -13.36 19.10
C CYS A 229 10.72 -14.72 19.43
N GLY A 230 9.54 -14.75 20.06
CA GLY A 230 8.91 -16.02 20.37
C GLY A 230 7.60 -15.92 21.12
N TYR A 231 7.02 -17.10 21.39
CA TYR A 231 5.81 -17.22 22.20
C TYR A 231 5.82 -18.56 22.97
N ASP A 232 5.13 -18.63 24.08
CA ASP A 232 4.88 -19.83 24.82
C ASP A 232 3.42 -20.25 24.70
N THR A 233 3.21 -21.57 24.72
CA THR A 233 1.88 -22.16 24.65
C THR A 233 1.61 -23.11 25.83
N GLU A 234 0.35 -23.15 26.22
CA GLU A 234 -0.16 -24.13 27.15
C GLU A 234 -1.42 -24.76 26.55
N ASN A 235 -1.44 -26.09 26.43
CA ASN A 235 -2.54 -26.84 25.77
C ASN A 235 -2.87 -26.35 24.35
N GLY A 236 -1.83 -26.00 23.56
CA GLY A 236 -1.99 -25.54 22.19
C GLY A 236 -2.53 -24.08 22.04
N ARG A 237 -2.58 -23.31 23.15
CA ARG A 237 -3.02 -21.92 23.18
C ARG A 237 -1.88 -21.00 23.62
N ILE A 238 -1.80 -19.81 23.10
CA ILE A 238 -0.88 -18.76 23.54
C ILE A 238 -1.06 -18.52 25.06
N LYS A 239 0.07 -18.49 25.78
CA LYS A 239 0.19 -18.19 27.20
C LYS A 239 0.99 -16.91 27.44
N ALA A 240 2.05 -16.72 26.66
CA ALA A 240 2.93 -15.57 26.72
C ALA A 240 3.61 -15.33 25.36
N ILE A 241 4.18 -14.15 25.17
CA ILE A 241 5.09 -13.82 24.08
C ILE A 241 6.42 -13.29 24.63
N SER A 242 7.50 -13.46 23.85
CA SER A 242 8.80 -12.88 24.14
C SER A 242 9.21 -11.90 23.05
N TYR A 243 9.88 -10.81 23.47
CA TYR A 243 10.52 -9.84 22.57
C TYR A 243 11.86 -9.39 23.13
N ILE A 244 12.76 -8.98 22.25
CA ILE A 244 14.06 -8.41 22.61
C ILE A 244 13.99 -6.90 22.54
N LYS A 245 14.47 -6.24 23.59
CA LYS A 245 14.67 -4.77 23.64
C LYS A 245 15.95 -4.47 24.39
N ASN A 246 16.86 -3.68 23.76
CA ASN A 246 18.17 -3.38 24.30
C ASN A 246 18.91 -4.65 24.78
N ASP A 247 18.98 -5.64 23.90
CA ASP A 247 19.61 -6.96 24.12
C ASP A 247 19.05 -7.78 25.30
N THR A 248 17.91 -7.36 25.85
CA THR A 248 17.23 -8.05 26.94
C THR A 248 15.95 -8.70 26.42
N GLU A 249 15.79 -9.99 26.67
CA GLU A 249 14.54 -10.70 26.41
C GLU A 249 13.52 -10.42 27.51
N ILE A 250 12.32 -9.99 27.09
CA ILE A 250 11.21 -9.63 27.98
C ILE A 250 10.00 -10.47 27.58
N THR A 251 9.34 -11.07 28.59
CA THR A 251 8.14 -11.87 28.40
C THR A 251 6.89 -11.13 28.87
N ILE A 252 5.82 -11.20 28.08
CA ILE A 252 4.49 -10.66 28.40
C ILE A 252 3.49 -11.79 28.41
N GLU A 253 2.76 -11.95 29.51
CA GLU A 253 1.62 -12.86 29.55
C GLU A 253 0.46 -12.31 28.73
N THR A 254 -0.04 -13.13 27.82
CA THR A 254 -1.22 -12.84 26.99
C THR A 254 -1.82 -14.15 26.49
N ASP A 255 -3.09 -14.12 26.11
CA ASP A 255 -3.81 -15.25 25.49
C ASP A 255 -4.29 -14.93 24.05
N ASN A 256 -4.00 -13.69 23.58
CA ASN A 256 -4.36 -13.24 22.24
C ASN A 256 -3.24 -12.40 21.63
N VAL A 257 -2.72 -12.85 20.48
CA VAL A 257 -1.65 -12.20 19.72
C VAL A 257 -2.10 -11.96 18.29
N ILE A 258 -2.15 -10.72 17.86
CA ILE A 258 -2.34 -10.36 16.45
C ILE A 258 -0.96 -10.20 15.81
N LEU A 259 -0.61 -11.09 14.88
CA LEU A 259 0.69 -11.17 14.26
C LEU A 259 0.69 -10.40 12.92
N ALA A 260 1.02 -9.12 12.95
CA ALA A 260 0.96 -8.17 11.82
C ALA A 260 2.35 -7.72 11.35
N ILE A 261 3.27 -8.67 11.19
CA ILE A 261 4.73 -8.49 11.03
C ILE A 261 5.18 -7.91 9.68
N GLY A 262 4.31 -7.85 8.67
CA GLY A 262 4.70 -7.51 7.29
C GLY A 262 5.48 -8.65 6.61
N HIS A 263 5.73 -8.50 5.32
CA HIS A 263 6.39 -9.57 4.53
C HIS A 263 7.93 -9.60 4.68
N SER A 264 8.53 -8.54 5.23
CA SER A 264 9.99 -8.41 5.34
C SER A 264 10.57 -8.99 6.65
N ALA A 265 9.73 -9.37 7.63
CA ALA A 265 10.16 -9.97 8.90
C ALA A 265 10.52 -11.46 8.71
N ARG A 266 11.55 -11.72 7.89
CA ARG A 266 11.96 -13.07 7.46
C ARG A 266 12.37 -13.96 8.64
N ASP A 267 13.02 -13.39 9.63
CA ASP A 267 13.38 -14.04 10.90
C ASP A 267 12.17 -14.63 11.62
N VAL A 268 11.04 -13.95 11.63
CA VAL A 268 9.81 -14.45 12.24
C VAL A 268 9.23 -15.63 11.46
N PHE A 269 9.28 -15.63 10.11
CA PHE A 269 8.85 -16.78 9.32
C PHE A 269 9.70 -18.03 9.61
N TYR A 270 11.02 -17.89 9.77
CA TYR A 270 11.87 -19.01 10.18
C TYR A 270 11.57 -19.49 11.59
N MET A 271 11.34 -18.58 12.53
CA MET A 271 10.92 -18.94 13.90
C MET A 271 9.58 -19.70 13.89
N LEU A 272 8.59 -19.23 13.12
CA LEU A 272 7.30 -19.92 12.99
C LEU A 272 7.44 -21.31 12.36
N LYS A 273 8.34 -21.46 11.37
CA LYS A 273 8.67 -22.74 10.74
C LYS A 273 9.26 -23.72 11.77
N THR A 274 10.25 -23.30 12.55
CA THR A 274 10.86 -24.16 13.59
C THR A 274 9.89 -24.56 14.69
N ARG A 275 8.82 -23.78 14.89
CA ARG A 275 7.73 -24.06 15.84
C ARG A 275 6.56 -24.83 15.21
N ASN A 276 6.72 -25.33 13.99
CA ASN A 276 5.71 -26.08 13.25
C ASN A 276 4.36 -25.36 13.08
N VAL A 277 4.38 -24.02 12.96
CA VAL A 277 3.19 -23.27 12.57
C VAL A 277 2.87 -23.57 11.11
N THR A 278 1.64 -23.94 10.83
CA THR A 278 1.21 -24.27 9.46
C THR A 278 1.29 -23.05 8.56
N MET A 279 2.13 -23.15 7.54
CA MET A 279 2.34 -22.15 6.51
C MET A 279 2.26 -22.80 5.12
N GLN A 280 2.05 -21.99 4.10
CA GLN A 280 1.98 -22.41 2.71
C GLN A 280 2.81 -21.46 1.83
N PRO A 281 3.50 -21.96 0.79
CA PRO A 281 4.09 -21.09 -0.22
C PRO A 281 2.98 -20.31 -0.93
N LYS A 282 3.30 -19.11 -1.36
CA LYS A 282 2.34 -18.21 -2.01
C LYS A 282 3.00 -17.53 -3.21
N ASN A 283 2.23 -17.39 -4.30
CA ASN A 283 2.66 -16.62 -5.45
C ASN A 283 2.97 -15.16 -5.06
N PHE A 284 4.02 -14.63 -5.65
CA PHE A 284 4.44 -13.23 -5.53
C PHE A 284 4.94 -12.73 -6.88
N SER A 285 5.61 -11.58 -6.93
CA SER A 285 6.18 -11.08 -8.18
C SER A 285 7.49 -10.35 -7.93
N VAL A 286 8.38 -10.40 -8.90
CA VAL A 286 9.66 -9.70 -8.88
C VAL A 286 9.88 -8.97 -10.20
N GLY A 287 10.75 -7.98 -10.21
CA GLY A 287 11.10 -7.24 -11.40
C GLY A 287 11.96 -6.04 -11.10
N VAL A 288 11.69 -4.95 -11.78
CA VAL A 288 12.42 -3.69 -11.69
C VAL A 288 11.46 -2.51 -11.52
N ARG A 289 11.97 -1.38 -11.09
CA ARG A 289 11.24 -0.13 -11.11
C ARG A 289 11.62 0.69 -12.34
N ILE A 290 10.65 1.18 -13.08
CA ILE A 290 10.86 2.01 -14.26
C ILE A 290 10.52 3.47 -13.95
N GLU A 291 11.36 4.40 -14.42
CA GLU A 291 11.17 5.84 -14.31
C GLU A 291 11.00 6.48 -15.69
N HIS A 292 10.04 7.41 -15.77
CA HIS A 292 9.80 8.30 -16.92
C HIS A 292 9.67 9.74 -16.43
N LYS A 293 9.80 10.73 -17.32
CA LYS A 293 9.38 12.10 -17.00
C LYS A 293 7.87 12.12 -16.74
N GLN A 294 7.44 12.74 -15.63
CA GLN A 294 6.02 12.91 -15.34
C GLN A 294 5.31 13.72 -16.44
N SER A 295 5.98 14.73 -16.98
CA SER A 295 5.47 15.55 -18.08
C SER A 295 5.16 14.75 -19.36
N ASP A 296 5.97 13.73 -19.67
CA ASP A 296 5.74 12.87 -20.84
C ASP A 296 4.54 11.95 -20.61
N LEU A 297 4.38 11.48 -19.37
CA LEU A 297 3.21 10.71 -18.98
C LEU A 297 1.95 11.56 -19.03
N ASP A 298 1.97 12.78 -18.48
CA ASP A 298 0.85 13.71 -18.51
C ASP A 298 0.43 14.01 -19.95
N ARG A 299 1.39 14.27 -20.85
CA ARG A 299 1.13 14.46 -22.28
C ARG A 299 0.54 13.21 -22.93
N SER A 300 1.06 12.02 -22.57
CA SER A 300 0.53 10.75 -23.07
C SER A 300 -0.91 10.50 -22.64
N MET A 301 -1.31 10.96 -21.46
CA MET A 301 -2.64 10.74 -20.90
C MET A 301 -3.65 11.86 -21.21
N TYR A 302 -3.19 13.12 -21.21
CA TYR A 302 -4.07 14.29 -21.29
C TYR A 302 -3.94 15.09 -22.61
N GLY A 303 -2.97 14.76 -23.48
CA GLY A 303 -2.77 15.47 -24.74
C GLY A 303 -2.49 16.96 -24.53
N GLU A 304 -3.23 17.83 -25.21
CA GLU A 304 -3.12 19.29 -25.12
C GLU A 304 -3.50 19.85 -23.73
N MET A 305 -4.26 19.09 -22.93
CA MET A 305 -4.62 19.46 -21.56
C MET A 305 -3.51 19.12 -20.54
N SER A 306 -2.37 18.59 -20.99
CA SER A 306 -1.22 18.34 -20.13
C SER A 306 -0.76 19.61 -19.44
N GLY A 307 -0.54 19.54 -18.12
CA GLY A 307 -0.16 20.71 -17.30
C GLY A 307 -1.33 21.60 -16.88
N HIS A 308 -2.57 21.25 -17.20
CA HIS A 308 -3.72 22.01 -16.73
C HIS A 308 -3.85 21.93 -15.18
N PRO A 309 -3.98 23.06 -14.46
CA PRO A 309 -3.87 23.10 -13.00
C PRO A 309 -4.95 22.30 -12.25
N SER A 310 -6.10 22.07 -12.89
CA SER A 310 -7.18 21.27 -12.29
C SER A 310 -6.98 19.76 -12.47
N LEU A 311 -6.10 19.31 -13.38
CA LEU A 311 -5.87 17.90 -13.61
C LEU A 311 -4.79 17.37 -12.64
N PRO A 312 -5.01 16.20 -12.02
CA PRO A 312 -3.99 15.56 -11.20
C PRO A 312 -2.82 15.07 -12.06
N ALA A 313 -1.66 14.85 -11.46
CA ALA A 313 -0.58 14.13 -12.10
C ALA A 313 -1.10 12.76 -12.62
N ALA A 314 -0.80 12.46 -13.88
CA ALA A 314 -1.29 11.25 -14.52
C ALA A 314 -0.71 9.99 -13.87
N ASP A 315 -1.51 8.93 -13.83
CA ASP A 315 -1.13 7.61 -13.35
C ASP A 315 -1.59 6.52 -14.32
N TYR A 316 -1.02 5.34 -14.20
CA TYR A 316 -1.37 4.22 -15.05
C TYR A 316 -1.40 2.88 -14.30
N LYS A 317 -2.10 1.92 -14.91
CA LYS A 317 -2.07 0.52 -14.53
C LYS A 317 -2.10 -0.32 -15.81
N LEU A 318 -1.03 -1.07 -16.07
CA LEU A 318 -0.86 -1.90 -17.25
C LEU A 318 -0.66 -3.36 -16.86
N SER A 319 -1.13 -4.26 -17.69
CA SER A 319 -0.89 -5.69 -17.57
C SER A 319 -0.95 -6.38 -18.92
N VAL A 320 -0.14 -7.42 -19.06
CA VAL A 320 -0.12 -8.35 -20.19
C VAL A 320 0.18 -9.76 -19.67
N HIS A 321 -0.03 -10.76 -20.52
CA HIS A 321 0.42 -12.12 -20.27
C HIS A 321 1.39 -12.50 -21.38
N ASP A 322 2.46 -13.18 -21.03
CA ASP A 322 3.38 -13.75 -22.03
C ASP A 322 2.75 -14.97 -22.73
N LYS A 323 3.50 -15.55 -23.65
CA LYS A 323 3.04 -16.71 -24.44
C LYS A 323 2.75 -17.95 -23.58
N ASN A 324 3.32 -18.01 -22.38
CA ASN A 324 3.15 -19.11 -21.41
C ASN A 324 2.05 -18.80 -20.38
N GLY A 325 1.34 -17.68 -20.51
CA GLY A 325 0.30 -17.24 -19.58
C GLY A 325 0.81 -16.59 -18.31
N ARG A 326 2.14 -16.31 -18.20
CA ARG A 326 2.72 -15.60 -17.05
C ARG A 326 2.29 -14.14 -17.07
N GLY A 327 1.77 -13.65 -15.96
CA GLY A 327 1.34 -12.26 -15.83
C GLY A 327 2.53 -11.32 -15.65
N ILE A 328 2.55 -10.22 -16.43
CA ILE A 328 3.46 -9.09 -16.26
C ILE A 328 2.61 -7.84 -16.09
N TYR A 329 2.91 -7.03 -15.08
CA TYR A 329 2.07 -5.88 -14.75
C TYR A 329 2.83 -4.76 -14.05
N THR A 330 2.28 -3.54 -14.16
CA THR A 330 2.76 -2.39 -13.40
C THR A 330 2.17 -2.41 -11.99
N PHE A 331 2.99 -2.09 -10.99
CA PHE A 331 2.58 -2.10 -9.60
C PHE A 331 3.10 -0.86 -8.86
N CYS A 332 2.35 -0.41 -7.87
CA CYS A 332 2.70 0.74 -7.01
C CYS A 332 3.27 1.93 -7.81
N MET A 333 2.57 2.33 -8.89
CA MET A 333 2.95 3.50 -9.69
C MET A 333 2.88 4.77 -8.82
N CYS A 334 3.94 5.56 -8.82
CA CYS A 334 4.13 6.75 -8.00
C CYS A 334 4.27 7.98 -8.90
N PRO A 335 3.17 8.74 -9.16
CA PRO A 335 3.22 9.97 -9.94
C PRO A 335 4.07 11.02 -9.23
N GLY A 336 4.87 11.79 -9.99
CA GLY A 336 5.74 12.82 -9.43
C GLY A 336 6.54 12.33 -8.24
N GLY A 337 7.05 11.08 -8.31
CA GLY A 337 7.67 10.40 -7.19
C GLY A 337 9.12 10.00 -7.42
N VAL A 338 9.69 9.34 -6.44
CA VAL A 338 11.08 8.90 -6.45
C VAL A 338 11.19 7.39 -6.19
N VAL A 339 12.23 6.78 -6.73
CA VAL A 339 12.64 5.42 -6.38
C VAL A 339 13.39 5.45 -5.06
N THR A 340 13.10 4.52 -4.16
CA THR A 340 13.67 4.48 -2.82
C THR A 340 14.54 3.25 -2.59
N ALA A 341 15.59 3.40 -1.79
CA ALA A 341 16.37 2.29 -1.27
C ALA A 341 15.64 1.66 -0.08
N SER A 342 15.18 0.42 -0.27
CA SER A 342 14.24 -0.27 0.65
C SER A 342 14.80 -1.55 1.25
N SER A 343 16.12 -1.72 1.27
CA SER A 343 16.80 -2.86 1.90
C SER A 343 16.49 -2.93 3.40
N SER A 344 16.38 -4.13 3.92
CA SER A 344 16.21 -4.40 5.36
C SER A 344 17.10 -5.56 5.87
N GLU A 345 17.88 -6.16 4.98
CA GLU A 345 18.93 -7.13 5.29
C GLU A 345 20.25 -6.59 4.74
N GLU A 346 21.36 -6.87 5.44
CA GLU A 346 22.70 -6.48 4.99
C GLU A 346 23.04 -7.15 3.66
N ASN A 347 23.85 -6.43 2.88
CA ASN A 347 24.35 -6.91 1.59
C ASN A 347 23.24 -7.28 0.59
N THR A 348 22.15 -6.52 0.61
CA THR A 348 21.04 -6.65 -0.34
C THR A 348 20.66 -5.29 -0.93
N VAL A 349 20.22 -5.27 -2.18
CA VAL A 349 19.55 -4.11 -2.78
C VAL A 349 18.09 -4.45 -3.02
N VAL A 350 17.22 -3.56 -2.59
CA VAL A 350 15.77 -3.62 -2.82
C VAL A 350 15.28 -2.24 -3.17
N THR A 351 14.55 -2.11 -4.26
CA THR A 351 13.91 -0.86 -4.66
C THR A 351 12.43 -0.85 -4.31
N ASN A 352 11.90 0.34 -4.09
CA ASN A 352 10.48 0.63 -4.00
C ASN A 352 10.26 2.06 -4.52
N GLY A 353 9.03 2.59 -4.46
CA GLY A 353 8.73 3.96 -4.85
C GLY A 353 7.88 4.69 -3.83
N MET A 354 8.04 6.00 -3.77
CA MET A 354 7.19 6.87 -2.97
C MET A 354 6.87 8.17 -3.72
N SER A 355 5.80 8.84 -3.28
CA SER A 355 5.48 10.21 -3.69
C SER A 355 5.07 11.03 -2.49
N TYR A 356 5.33 12.33 -2.55
CA TYR A 356 4.70 13.30 -1.66
C TYR A 356 3.22 13.50 -2.04
N TYR A 357 2.45 14.07 -1.15
CA TYR A 357 1.04 14.37 -1.41
C TYR A 357 0.85 15.22 -2.68
N ALA A 358 1.71 16.19 -2.90
CA ALA A 358 1.64 17.09 -4.05
C ALA A 358 1.93 16.40 -5.39
N ARG A 359 2.62 15.23 -5.42
CA ARG A 359 3.00 14.50 -6.64
C ARG A 359 3.65 15.38 -7.71
N ASN A 360 4.49 16.31 -7.29
CA ASN A 360 5.09 17.35 -8.15
C ASN A 360 6.58 17.10 -8.47
N GLY A 361 7.07 15.88 -8.27
CA GLY A 361 8.42 15.49 -8.65
C GLY A 361 8.57 15.38 -10.18
N GLU A 362 9.82 15.40 -10.63
CA GLU A 362 10.16 15.39 -12.06
C GLU A 362 9.78 14.07 -12.74
N ASN A 363 10.00 12.94 -12.05
CA ASN A 363 9.75 11.61 -12.60
C ASN A 363 8.43 11.02 -12.08
N ALA A 364 7.82 10.21 -12.93
CA ALA A 364 6.87 9.18 -12.55
C ALA A 364 7.61 7.84 -12.45
N ASN A 365 7.30 7.01 -11.49
CA ASN A 365 7.90 5.66 -11.42
C ASN A 365 6.88 4.58 -11.09
N SER A 366 7.18 3.35 -11.50
CA SER A 366 6.34 2.18 -11.23
C SER A 366 7.19 0.91 -11.24
N ALA A 367 6.87 -0.06 -10.41
CA ALA A 367 7.38 -1.40 -10.63
C ALA A 367 6.80 -1.99 -11.92
N VAL A 368 7.61 -2.76 -12.63
CA VAL A 368 7.21 -3.69 -13.69
C VAL A 368 7.56 -5.08 -13.19
N LEU A 369 6.56 -5.86 -12.85
CA LEU A 369 6.68 -7.10 -12.11
C LEU A 369 6.23 -8.30 -12.94
N VAL A 370 6.94 -9.40 -12.79
CA VAL A 370 6.68 -10.70 -13.39
C VAL A 370 6.21 -11.67 -12.30
N GLY A 371 5.11 -12.36 -12.54
CA GLY A 371 4.54 -13.32 -11.61
C GLY A 371 5.47 -14.52 -11.37
N ILE A 372 5.63 -14.88 -10.10
CA ILE A 372 6.42 -16.03 -9.62
C ILE A 372 5.48 -17.00 -8.90
N THR A 373 5.62 -18.26 -9.21
CA THR A 373 4.88 -19.36 -8.58
C THR A 373 5.83 -20.29 -7.81
N PRO A 374 5.32 -21.15 -6.93
CA PRO A 374 6.16 -22.15 -6.26
C PRO A 374 6.94 -23.06 -7.21
N ASP A 375 6.44 -23.29 -8.43
CA ASP A 375 7.11 -24.10 -9.46
C ASP A 375 8.42 -23.45 -9.97
N ASP A 376 8.62 -22.15 -9.72
CA ASP A 376 9.85 -21.43 -10.07
C ASP A 376 10.92 -21.55 -8.98
N PHE A 377 10.66 -22.22 -7.85
CA PHE A 377 11.59 -22.35 -6.74
C PHE A 377 12.54 -23.54 -6.94
N GLU A 378 13.71 -23.48 -6.31
CA GLU A 378 14.72 -24.56 -6.38
C GLU A 378 14.30 -25.83 -5.59
N ASN A 379 13.36 -25.69 -4.64
CA ASN A 379 12.87 -26.75 -3.79
C ASN A 379 11.50 -26.43 -3.21
N ASP A 380 10.87 -27.44 -2.57
CA ASP A 380 9.53 -27.36 -1.98
C ASP A 380 9.52 -26.79 -0.55
N ASP A 381 10.61 -26.20 -0.08
CA ASP A 381 10.65 -25.62 1.26
C ASP A 381 9.67 -24.45 1.38
N ILE A 382 8.97 -24.38 2.51
CA ILE A 382 7.98 -23.33 2.80
C ILE A 382 8.58 -21.91 2.68
N THR A 383 9.89 -21.77 2.93
CA THR A 383 10.63 -20.53 2.87
C THR A 383 11.38 -20.33 1.54
N ALA A 384 11.25 -21.25 0.57
CA ALA A 384 11.96 -21.19 -0.71
C ALA A 384 11.71 -19.87 -1.47
N GLY A 385 10.49 -19.33 -1.41
CA GLY A 385 10.18 -18.02 -1.99
C GLY A 385 10.93 -16.86 -1.33
N ILE A 386 11.22 -16.94 -0.02
CA ILE A 386 12.07 -15.97 0.69
C ILE A 386 13.51 -16.06 0.18
N GLU A 387 14.04 -17.29 0.00
CA GLU A 387 15.40 -17.47 -0.51
C GLU A 387 15.52 -17.04 -1.97
N PHE A 388 14.48 -17.27 -2.78
CA PHE A 388 14.41 -16.77 -4.16
C PHE A 388 14.56 -15.25 -4.21
N GLN A 389 13.81 -14.51 -3.38
CA GLN A 389 13.94 -13.05 -3.28
C GLN A 389 15.34 -12.65 -2.82
N ARG A 390 15.88 -13.29 -1.77
CA ARG A 390 17.19 -12.98 -1.18
C ARG A 390 18.33 -13.22 -2.18
N LYS A 391 18.25 -14.26 -3.00
CA LYS A 391 19.24 -14.56 -4.05
C LYS A 391 19.33 -13.41 -5.05
N ILE A 392 18.20 -12.88 -5.52
CA ILE A 392 18.14 -11.73 -6.43
C ILE A 392 18.69 -10.47 -5.75
N GLU A 393 18.25 -10.18 -4.52
CA GLU A 393 18.66 -9.00 -3.75
C GLU A 393 20.17 -8.95 -3.51
N LYS A 394 20.79 -10.10 -3.19
CA LYS A 394 22.26 -10.24 -3.02
C LYS A 394 23.00 -10.16 -4.34
N ALA A 395 22.49 -10.76 -5.42
CA ALA A 395 23.09 -10.68 -6.73
C ALA A 395 23.15 -9.22 -7.22
N ALA A 396 22.06 -8.48 -7.06
CA ALA A 396 22.00 -7.06 -7.39
C ALA A 396 22.98 -6.22 -6.57
N PHE A 397 23.09 -6.46 -5.25
CA PHE A 397 24.04 -5.79 -4.38
C PHE A 397 25.48 -6.00 -4.86
N LYS A 398 25.84 -7.26 -5.16
CA LYS A 398 27.18 -7.61 -5.66
C LYS A 398 27.46 -6.98 -7.02
N ALA A 399 26.55 -7.07 -7.96
CA ALA A 399 26.69 -6.57 -9.32
C ALA A 399 26.83 -5.03 -9.36
N ALA A 400 26.16 -4.31 -8.46
CA ALA A 400 26.22 -2.86 -8.38
C ALA A 400 27.42 -2.30 -7.58
N GLY A 401 28.37 -3.13 -7.16
CA GLY A 401 29.61 -2.69 -6.50
C GLY A 401 29.62 -2.85 -4.97
N ALA A 402 28.70 -3.60 -4.40
CA ALA A 402 28.62 -3.96 -2.97
C ALA A 402 28.60 -2.75 -2.00
N ASN A 403 27.94 -1.67 -2.38
CA ASN A 403 27.86 -0.40 -1.62
C ASN A 403 26.45 0.18 -1.52
N TYR A 404 25.41 -0.64 -1.73
CA TYR A 404 24.00 -0.25 -1.79
C TYR A 404 23.60 0.65 -2.96
N SER A 405 24.49 0.97 -3.91
CA SER A 405 24.07 1.52 -5.20
C SER A 405 23.10 0.55 -5.89
N ALA A 406 22.10 1.08 -6.59
CA ALA A 406 21.19 0.22 -7.34
C ALA A 406 21.69 -0.05 -8.76
N PRO A 407 21.56 -1.28 -9.29
CA PRO A 407 21.78 -1.55 -10.70
C PRO A 407 20.72 -0.84 -11.54
N VAL A 408 21.18 -0.16 -12.61
CA VAL A 408 20.33 0.56 -13.56
C VAL A 408 20.64 0.20 -14.99
N CYS A 409 19.62 0.29 -15.84
CA CYS A 409 19.73 0.10 -17.28
C CYS A 409 18.69 0.97 -17.99
N LEU A 410 19.03 1.51 -19.18
CA LEU A 410 18.03 2.17 -20.03
C LEU A 410 17.15 1.14 -20.72
N VAL A 411 15.87 1.45 -20.88
CA VAL A 411 14.91 0.54 -21.56
C VAL A 411 15.36 0.20 -22.97
N GLY A 412 15.84 1.17 -23.76
CA GLY A 412 16.32 0.94 -25.11
C GLY A 412 17.51 -0.01 -25.20
N ASP A 413 18.45 0.10 -24.25
CA ASP A 413 19.62 -0.78 -24.17
C ASP A 413 19.26 -2.19 -23.69
N PHE A 414 18.37 -2.30 -22.68
CA PHE A 414 17.88 -3.59 -22.21
C PHE A 414 17.15 -4.38 -23.33
N LEU A 415 16.29 -3.71 -24.09
CA LEU A 415 15.59 -4.33 -25.22
C LEU A 415 16.55 -4.75 -26.34
N SER A 416 17.63 -4.01 -26.52
CA SER A 416 18.67 -4.29 -27.51
C SER A 416 19.80 -5.21 -27.00
N LYS A 417 19.69 -5.71 -25.75
CA LYS A 417 20.73 -6.52 -25.07
C LYS A 417 22.10 -5.85 -25.06
N ARG A 418 22.12 -4.54 -24.77
CA ARG A 418 23.36 -3.74 -24.63
C ARG A 418 23.49 -3.24 -23.20
N THR A 419 24.72 -2.98 -22.78
CA THR A 419 24.99 -2.29 -21.52
C THR A 419 24.83 -0.79 -21.72
N SER A 420 24.14 -0.11 -20.80
CA SER A 420 24.04 1.34 -20.78
C SER A 420 25.33 1.96 -20.26
N GLU A 421 25.71 3.14 -20.78
CA GLU A 421 26.94 3.85 -20.38
C GLU A 421 26.67 5.25 -19.81
N LYS A 422 25.55 5.85 -20.15
CA LYS A 422 25.17 7.21 -19.72
C LYS A 422 23.66 7.37 -19.65
N PHE A 423 23.21 8.26 -18.79
CA PHE A 423 21.81 8.72 -18.77
C PHE A 423 21.57 9.73 -19.91
N CYS A 424 20.35 9.79 -20.38
CA CYS A 424 19.88 10.71 -21.40
C CYS A 424 18.88 11.72 -20.80
N SER A 425 17.60 11.65 -21.21
CA SER A 425 16.57 12.60 -20.77
C SER A 425 16.06 12.33 -19.35
N VAL A 426 16.13 11.09 -18.88
CA VAL A 426 15.67 10.68 -17.54
C VAL A 426 16.87 10.44 -16.63
N THR A 427 16.90 11.12 -15.49
CA THR A 427 17.88 10.88 -14.42
C THR A 427 17.23 10.04 -13.33
N PRO A 428 17.85 8.94 -12.88
CA PRO A 428 17.27 8.12 -11.82
C PRO A 428 17.21 8.88 -10.49
N SER A 429 16.16 8.62 -9.73
CA SER A 429 15.90 9.29 -8.45
C SER A 429 16.37 8.47 -7.23
N TYR A 430 16.96 7.30 -7.43
CA TYR A 430 17.45 6.43 -6.34
C TYR A 430 18.55 7.13 -5.52
N PRO A 431 18.42 7.21 -4.17
CA PRO A 431 19.16 8.19 -3.38
C PRO A 431 20.63 7.83 -3.09
N ILE A 432 20.99 6.54 -3.04
CA ILE A 432 22.35 6.13 -2.63
C ILE A 432 23.36 6.19 -3.78
N GLY A 433 22.86 6.21 -5.02
CA GLY A 433 23.67 6.13 -6.23
C GLY A 433 23.32 4.91 -7.08
N THR A 434 23.79 4.92 -8.32
CA THR A 434 23.44 3.88 -9.30
C THR A 434 24.66 3.41 -10.04
N THR A 435 24.63 2.15 -10.50
CA THR A 435 25.66 1.54 -11.33
C THR A 435 25.00 0.95 -12.57
N PHE A 436 25.57 1.18 -13.75
CA PHE A 436 25.05 0.58 -14.99
C PHE A 436 25.32 -0.92 -15.01
N VAL A 437 24.25 -1.68 -14.75
CA VAL A 437 24.23 -3.16 -14.75
C VAL A 437 22.90 -3.61 -15.35
N PRO A 438 22.89 -4.41 -16.41
CA PRO A 438 21.65 -4.89 -17.00
C PRO A 438 20.94 -5.87 -16.06
N PRO A 439 19.59 -5.93 -16.10
CA PRO A 439 18.81 -6.86 -15.30
C PRO A 439 19.22 -8.33 -15.43
N ASP A 440 19.79 -8.72 -16.57
CA ASP A 440 20.27 -10.09 -16.86
C ASP A 440 21.37 -10.57 -15.89
N GLU A 441 22.06 -9.68 -15.20
CA GLU A 441 23.12 -10.05 -14.25
C GLU A 441 22.59 -10.40 -12.85
N TYR A 442 21.33 -10.05 -12.53
CA TYR A 442 20.79 -10.28 -11.19
C TYR A 442 19.37 -10.86 -11.16
N LEU A 443 18.61 -10.77 -12.25
CA LEU A 443 17.30 -11.41 -12.38
C LEU A 443 17.42 -12.75 -13.12
N PRO A 444 16.53 -13.72 -12.82
CA PRO A 444 16.44 -14.94 -13.62
C PRO A 444 16.10 -14.65 -15.10
N ASP A 445 16.64 -15.47 -16.02
CA ASP A 445 16.44 -15.31 -17.46
C ASP A 445 14.98 -15.19 -17.87
N PHE A 446 14.12 -16.05 -17.33
CA PHE A 446 12.69 -16.02 -17.64
C PHE A 446 11.98 -14.72 -17.20
N VAL A 447 12.49 -14.06 -16.16
CA VAL A 447 12.00 -12.75 -15.72
C VAL A 447 12.44 -11.68 -16.72
N CYS A 448 13.70 -11.70 -17.15
CA CYS A 448 14.23 -10.77 -18.16
C CYS A 448 13.50 -10.93 -19.50
N ASP A 449 13.25 -12.14 -19.94
CA ASP A 449 12.51 -12.43 -21.19
C ASP A 449 11.06 -11.94 -21.10
N ALA A 450 10.38 -12.14 -19.95
CA ALA A 450 9.05 -11.63 -19.71
C ALA A 450 9.00 -10.09 -19.72
N LEU A 451 10.00 -9.41 -19.13
CA LEU A 451 10.11 -7.95 -19.17
C LEU A 451 10.33 -7.45 -20.62
N ARG A 452 11.21 -8.09 -21.41
CA ARG A 452 11.43 -7.75 -22.83
C ARG A 452 10.16 -7.94 -23.67
N TYR A 453 9.36 -8.94 -23.34
CA TYR A 453 8.07 -9.17 -24.01
C TYR A 453 7.04 -8.09 -23.66
N ALA A 454 6.98 -7.65 -22.41
CA ALA A 454 5.94 -6.75 -21.90
C ALA A 454 6.18 -5.26 -22.23
N LEU A 455 7.43 -4.80 -22.17
CA LEU A 455 7.75 -3.37 -22.33
C LEU A 455 7.28 -2.78 -23.68
N PRO A 456 7.50 -3.44 -24.85
CA PRO A 456 6.96 -2.95 -26.11
C PRO A 456 5.42 -2.88 -26.13
N GLN A 457 4.73 -3.84 -25.52
CA GLN A 457 3.26 -3.85 -25.46
C GLN A 457 2.71 -2.76 -24.52
N PHE A 458 3.45 -2.39 -23.48
CA PHE A 458 3.10 -1.26 -22.66
C PHE A 458 3.31 0.07 -23.40
N ALA A 459 4.35 0.14 -24.25
CA ALA A 459 4.60 1.28 -25.13
C ALA A 459 3.47 1.56 -26.13
N GLU A 460 2.82 0.52 -26.66
CA GLU A 460 1.63 0.66 -27.52
C GLU A 460 0.46 1.33 -26.79
N LYS A 461 0.35 1.13 -25.47
CA LYS A 461 -0.74 1.71 -24.65
C LYS A 461 -0.38 3.10 -24.13
N ILE A 462 0.87 3.31 -23.74
CA ILE A 462 1.38 4.57 -23.18
C ILE A 462 2.76 4.84 -23.78
N SER A 463 2.86 5.86 -24.61
CA SER A 463 4.04 6.13 -25.43
C SER A 463 5.34 6.33 -24.64
N CYS A 464 5.28 6.87 -23.40
CA CYS A 464 6.47 7.07 -22.58
C CYS A 464 7.15 5.75 -22.14
N PHE A 465 6.45 4.61 -22.12
CA PHE A 465 7.06 3.29 -21.92
C PHE A 465 7.97 2.87 -23.07
N GLY A 466 7.73 3.38 -24.26
CA GLY A 466 8.57 3.15 -25.44
C GLY A 466 9.80 4.06 -25.51
N SER A 467 9.94 5.01 -24.59
CA SER A 467 11.11 5.88 -24.56
C SER A 467 12.37 5.03 -24.30
N PRO A 468 13.37 5.05 -25.20
CA PRO A 468 14.63 4.36 -24.95
C PRO A 468 15.38 4.89 -23.74
N ASP A 469 15.06 6.12 -23.33
CA ASP A 469 15.70 6.85 -22.22
C ASP A 469 15.06 6.56 -20.85
N ALA A 470 13.92 5.86 -20.81
CA ALA A 470 13.33 5.44 -19.55
C ALA A 470 14.34 4.58 -18.77
N VAL A 471 14.42 4.80 -17.44
CA VAL A 471 15.42 4.15 -16.60
C VAL A 471 14.78 3.00 -15.83
N MET A 472 15.35 1.81 -15.93
CA MET A 472 15.03 0.64 -15.11
C MET A 472 15.99 0.58 -13.93
N THR A 473 15.48 0.62 -12.71
CA THR A 473 16.25 0.51 -11.45
C THR A 473 15.79 -0.74 -10.70
N GLY A 474 16.70 -1.59 -10.28
CA GLY A 474 16.30 -2.86 -9.66
C GLY A 474 17.14 -3.29 -8.47
N PRO A 475 16.76 -4.44 -7.89
CA PRO A 475 15.53 -5.19 -8.14
C PRO A 475 14.36 -4.73 -7.26
N GLU A 476 13.13 -4.93 -7.70
CA GLU A 476 11.94 -4.88 -6.85
C GLU A 476 11.44 -6.31 -6.59
N THR A 477 11.64 -6.81 -5.38
CA THR A 477 11.40 -8.21 -5.01
C THR A 477 10.31 -8.35 -3.95
N ARG A 478 9.94 -7.24 -3.28
CA ARG A 478 9.07 -7.29 -2.11
C ARG A 478 7.69 -6.72 -2.37
N SER A 479 7.06 -7.14 -3.47
CA SER A 479 5.71 -6.73 -3.86
C SER A 479 4.62 -7.37 -3.00
N SER A 480 4.86 -8.57 -2.47
CA SER A 480 3.95 -9.29 -1.55
C SER A 480 4.69 -10.40 -0.81
N SER A 481 4.05 -10.94 0.25
CA SER A 481 4.60 -12.07 1.01
C SER A 481 4.70 -13.32 0.14
N PRO A 482 5.85 -14.02 0.12
CA PRO A 482 6.00 -15.32 -0.55
C PRO A 482 5.44 -16.48 0.29
N VAL A 483 4.96 -16.21 1.50
CA VAL A 483 4.46 -17.21 2.45
C VAL A 483 3.08 -16.78 2.95
N ARG A 484 2.19 -17.76 3.17
CA ARG A 484 0.93 -17.59 3.88
C ARG A 484 0.97 -18.34 5.20
N ILE A 485 0.65 -17.67 6.30
CA ILE A 485 0.46 -18.30 7.62
C ILE A 485 -1.01 -18.70 7.70
N VAL A 486 -1.29 -20.00 7.76
CA VAL A 486 -2.66 -20.52 7.63
C VAL A 486 -3.49 -20.20 8.88
N ARG A 487 -4.69 -19.68 8.67
CA ARG A 487 -5.68 -19.39 9.72
C ARG A 487 -7.06 -19.94 9.34
N ASP A 488 -7.87 -20.26 10.33
CA ASP A 488 -9.22 -20.77 10.17
C ASP A 488 -10.26 -19.64 9.94
N GLU A 489 -11.52 -19.98 9.90
CA GLU A 489 -12.65 -19.05 9.70
C GLU A 489 -12.81 -18.05 10.85
N THR A 490 -12.28 -18.37 12.04
CA THR A 490 -12.24 -17.45 13.19
C THR A 490 -11.06 -16.50 13.14
N LEU A 491 -10.25 -16.56 12.09
CA LEU A 491 -9.00 -15.83 11.87
C LEU A 491 -7.87 -16.26 12.82
N SER A 492 -8.06 -17.30 13.62
CA SER A 492 -7.00 -17.88 14.46
C SER A 492 -6.12 -18.82 13.64
N SER A 493 -4.83 -18.90 13.97
CA SER A 493 -3.93 -19.89 13.41
C SER A 493 -4.50 -21.30 13.62
N VAL A 494 -4.44 -22.15 12.59
CA VAL A 494 -4.86 -23.55 12.69
C VAL A 494 -3.96 -24.37 13.62
N SER A 495 -2.73 -23.91 13.86
CA SER A 495 -1.73 -24.59 14.70
C SER A 495 -1.73 -24.11 16.15
N VAL A 496 -2.04 -22.84 16.41
CA VAL A 496 -1.89 -22.22 17.72
C VAL A 496 -3.10 -21.32 18.01
N LYS A 497 -3.92 -21.73 18.97
CA LYS A 497 -5.09 -20.93 19.39
C LYS A 497 -4.65 -19.63 20.05
N GLY A 498 -5.36 -18.54 19.75
CA GLY A 498 -5.01 -17.21 20.26
C GLY A 498 -3.90 -16.49 19.47
N LEU A 499 -3.32 -17.13 18.44
CA LEU A 499 -2.46 -16.47 17.45
C LEU A 499 -3.30 -16.11 16.23
N TYR A 500 -3.35 -14.82 15.85
CA TYR A 500 -4.13 -14.30 14.73
C TYR A 500 -3.17 -13.76 13.66
N PRO A 501 -2.79 -14.58 12.65
CA PRO A 501 -1.99 -14.11 11.52
C PRO A 501 -2.74 -13.03 10.74
N CYS A 502 -2.11 -11.87 10.53
CA CYS A 502 -2.80 -10.68 10.07
C CYS A 502 -2.02 -9.92 9.00
N GLY A 503 -2.74 -9.35 8.05
CA GLY A 503 -2.24 -8.42 7.07
C GLY A 503 -1.42 -9.05 5.94
N GLU A 504 -0.51 -8.24 5.39
CA GLU A 504 0.27 -8.61 4.20
C GLU A 504 1.31 -9.70 4.51
N GLY A 505 2.00 -9.62 5.65
CA GLY A 505 2.96 -10.64 6.07
C GLY A 505 2.34 -12.02 6.21
N ALA A 506 1.12 -12.09 6.73
CA ALA A 506 0.38 -13.34 6.84
C ALA A 506 -0.22 -13.83 5.49
N GLY A 507 -0.09 -13.05 4.41
CA GLY A 507 -0.53 -13.42 3.06
C GLY A 507 -2.00 -13.14 2.75
N TYR A 508 -2.69 -12.27 3.53
CA TYR A 508 -4.12 -11.97 3.38
C TYR A 508 -4.43 -10.56 2.88
N ALA A 509 -3.44 -9.71 2.72
CA ALA A 509 -3.58 -8.35 2.20
C ALA A 509 -2.45 -8.01 1.22
N GLY A 510 -2.62 -6.96 0.43
CA GLY A 510 -1.63 -6.50 -0.54
C GLY A 510 -1.61 -4.96 -0.69
N GLY A 511 -1.91 -4.22 0.38
CA GLY A 511 -1.87 -2.75 0.38
C GLY A 511 -2.43 -2.17 1.66
N ILE A 512 -2.29 -0.85 1.85
CA ILE A 512 -2.58 -0.13 3.10
C ILE A 512 -4.02 -0.42 3.59
N VAL A 513 -5.03 -0.20 2.73
CA VAL A 513 -6.45 -0.35 3.13
C VAL A 513 -6.81 -1.80 3.39
N THR A 514 -6.37 -2.74 2.56
CA THR A 514 -6.67 -4.16 2.76
C THR A 514 -5.99 -4.72 4.00
N ALA A 515 -4.76 -4.27 4.31
CA ALA A 515 -4.06 -4.62 5.53
C ALA A 515 -4.77 -4.04 6.77
N ALA A 516 -5.17 -2.78 6.72
CA ALA A 516 -5.94 -2.13 7.79
C ALA A 516 -7.28 -2.83 8.05
N MET A 517 -8.03 -3.17 6.99
CA MET A 517 -9.28 -3.94 7.10
C MET A 517 -9.06 -5.33 7.73
N ASP A 518 -7.98 -6.00 7.38
CA ASP A 518 -7.66 -7.30 7.96
C ASP A 518 -7.28 -7.17 9.44
N GLY A 519 -6.58 -6.10 9.82
CA GLY A 519 -6.33 -5.73 11.21
C GLY A 519 -7.60 -5.52 12.01
N LEU A 520 -8.55 -4.76 11.45
CA LEU A 520 -9.88 -4.57 12.07
C LEU A 520 -10.60 -5.90 12.28
N LYS A 521 -10.61 -6.79 11.27
CA LYS A 521 -11.24 -8.11 11.36
C LYS A 521 -10.61 -8.98 12.44
N CYS A 522 -9.27 -9.04 12.51
CA CYS A 522 -8.58 -9.79 13.56
C CYS A 522 -8.87 -9.22 14.96
N ALA A 523 -8.90 -7.90 15.11
CA ALA A 523 -9.28 -7.26 16.37
C ALA A 523 -10.72 -7.55 16.78
N MET A 524 -11.65 -7.55 15.83
CA MET A 524 -13.04 -7.95 16.05
C MET A 524 -13.15 -9.41 16.51
N ALA A 525 -12.38 -10.32 15.90
CA ALA A 525 -12.32 -11.72 16.30
C ALA A 525 -11.80 -11.89 17.74
N VAL A 526 -10.74 -11.18 18.11
CA VAL A 526 -10.18 -11.19 19.48
C VAL A 526 -11.21 -10.78 20.53
N VAL A 527 -12.07 -9.81 20.24
CA VAL A 527 -13.11 -9.38 21.19
C VAL A 527 -14.44 -10.16 21.05
N GLY A 528 -14.44 -11.28 20.33
CA GLY A 528 -15.59 -12.16 20.18
C GLY A 528 -16.70 -11.63 19.27
N ARG A 529 -16.36 -10.70 18.35
CA ARG A 529 -17.30 -10.11 17.39
C ARG A 529 -17.01 -10.64 16.00
N ASN A 530 -17.48 -11.84 15.69
CA ASN A 530 -17.44 -12.33 14.33
C ASN A 530 -18.37 -11.48 13.43
N ASN A 531 -17.92 -11.23 12.19
CA ASN A 531 -18.66 -10.55 11.10
C ASN A 531 -19.99 -11.29 10.72
N ARG A 532 -20.85 -11.62 11.67
CA ARG A 532 -22.22 -12.04 11.41
C ARG A 532 -23.11 -10.80 11.48
N SER A 533 -23.30 -10.18 10.33
CA SER A 533 -24.18 -9.02 10.08
C SER A 533 -23.45 -7.68 9.87
N THR A 534 -23.03 -7.41 8.68
CA THR A 534 -23.34 -6.15 7.97
C THR A 534 -23.52 -6.44 6.48
#